data_a78a5828039b1aaba74c29defacca3d1
#
_entry.id   a78a5828039b1aaba74c29defacca3d1
#
_cell.length_a   1.000
_cell.length_b   1.000
_cell.length_c   1.000
_cell.angle_alpha   90.00
_cell.angle_beta   90.00
_cell.angle_gamma   90.00
#
_symmetry.space_group_name_H-M   'P 1'
#
loop_
_entity.id
_entity.type
_entity.pdbx_description
1 polymer ?
#
loop_
_entity_poly.entity_id
_entity_poly.type
_entity_poly.pdbx_seq_one_letter_code
_entity_poly.pdbx_strand_id
1 'polypeptide(L)'
;ILFESHCPTPVLAFALRRLEADAGVMVTASHNPPQDNGYKVYLGGRAVTDSGQGAQIVPPYDTQIAAAIDAVGPVASVPRPQLGWETIDPAIREEYIERAAQAARMKSPAPVRIVLTAMHGVGGAICREVLARVGFTDVVEVAEQFEPDPDFPTVAFPNPEEPGALDLALDKAREVEADLVIANDPDADRCSAAIPD
;
A
#
# COMPACT_ATOMS: atom_id res chain seq x y z
N ILE A 1 18.67 1.70 -2.29
CA ILE A 1 17.71 2.02 -3.37
C ILE A 1 16.54 2.78 -2.74
N LEU A 2 16.09 3.85 -3.38
CA LEU A 2 14.93 4.64 -2.96
C LEU A 2 13.87 4.66 -4.07
N PHE A 3 12.59 4.67 -3.68
CA PHE A 3 11.51 5.02 -4.60
C PHE A 3 11.50 6.54 -4.84
N GLU A 4 11.26 6.98 -6.07
CA GLU A 4 11.18 8.40 -6.42
C GLU A 4 9.92 9.08 -5.89
N SER A 5 8.85 8.30 -5.71
CA SER A 5 7.55 8.78 -5.28
C SER A 5 6.94 7.85 -4.24
N HIS A 6 5.81 8.27 -3.70
CA HIS A 6 4.99 7.41 -2.85
C HIS A 6 4.64 6.10 -3.57
N CYS A 7 4.66 5.00 -2.85
CA CYS A 7 4.21 3.72 -3.38
C CYS A 7 3.46 2.93 -2.31
N PRO A 8 2.51 2.09 -2.71
CA PRO A 8 1.87 1.13 -1.80
C PRO A 8 2.86 0.18 -1.14
N THR A 9 2.60 -0.17 0.10
CA THR A 9 3.41 -1.14 0.87
C THR A 9 3.63 -2.47 0.13
N PRO A 10 2.62 -3.06 -0.56
CA PRO A 10 2.84 -4.28 -1.34
C PRO A 10 3.85 -4.14 -2.48
N VAL A 11 4.01 -2.94 -3.04
CA VAL A 11 5.02 -2.69 -4.09
C VAL A 11 6.42 -2.79 -3.53
N LEU A 12 6.67 -2.31 -2.30
CA LEU A 12 7.95 -2.50 -1.62
C LEU A 12 8.24 -3.98 -1.39
N ALA A 13 7.27 -4.74 -0.88
CA ALA A 13 7.45 -6.18 -0.63
C ALA A 13 7.76 -6.95 -1.93
N PHE A 14 7.12 -6.59 -3.02
CA PHE A 14 7.41 -7.12 -4.36
C PHE A 14 8.82 -6.75 -4.82
N ALA A 15 9.17 -5.46 -4.75
CA ALA A 15 10.48 -4.94 -5.17
C ALA A 15 11.62 -5.60 -4.40
N LEU A 16 11.46 -5.80 -3.10
CA LEU A 16 12.44 -6.47 -2.25
C LEU A 16 12.78 -7.87 -2.79
N ARG A 17 11.76 -8.66 -3.12
CA ARG A 17 11.95 -10.00 -3.71
C ARG A 17 12.52 -9.94 -5.11
N ARG A 18 12.01 -9.02 -5.93
CA ARG A 18 12.42 -8.88 -7.35
C ARG A 18 13.88 -8.45 -7.50
N LEU A 19 14.37 -7.64 -6.56
CA LEU A 19 15.75 -7.13 -6.54
C LEU A 19 16.68 -7.96 -5.65
N GLU A 20 16.19 -9.04 -5.05
CA GLU A 20 16.92 -9.87 -4.09
C GLU A 20 17.55 -9.04 -2.95
N ALA A 21 16.85 -7.97 -2.54
CA ALA A 21 17.33 -7.10 -1.48
C ALA A 21 17.23 -7.78 -0.10
N ASP A 22 18.19 -7.51 0.77
CA ASP A 22 18.24 -8.11 2.10
C ASP A 22 17.19 -7.53 3.06
N ALA A 23 16.84 -6.26 2.88
CA ALA A 23 15.82 -5.58 3.68
C ALA A 23 15.12 -4.47 2.90
N GLY A 24 13.90 -4.17 3.29
CA GLY A 24 13.13 -3.04 2.85
C GLY A 24 12.44 -2.35 4.01
N VAL A 25 12.33 -1.02 3.94
CA VAL A 25 11.64 -0.22 4.96
C VAL A 25 10.59 0.65 4.27
N MET A 26 9.34 0.48 4.68
CA MET A 26 8.25 1.36 4.31
C MET A 26 8.01 2.34 5.44
N VAL A 27 8.16 3.62 5.16
CA VAL A 27 7.83 4.69 6.12
C VAL A 27 6.34 4.98 5.99
N THR A 28 5.56 4.52 6.95
CA THR A 28 4.10 4.63 6.97
C THR A 28 3.56 4.44 8.38
N ALA A 29 2.53 5.19 8.74
CA ALA A 29 1.71 4.90 9.92
C ALA A 29 0.48 4.04 9.56
N SER A 30 0.45 3.47 8.32
CA SER A 30 -0.66 2.65 7.82
C SER A 30 -1.98 3.42 7.86
N HIS A 31 -2.95 2.94 8.61
CA HIS A 31 -4.29 3.49 8.79
C HIS A 31 -4.45 4.35 10.05
N ASN A 32 -3.36 4.72 10.70
CA ASN A 32 -3.40 5.56 11.91
C ASN A 32 -3.70 7.03 11.55
N PRO A 33 -4.16 7.85 12.53
CA PRO A 33 -4.40 9.27 12.32
C PRO A 33 -3.16 10.04 11.84
N PRO A 34 -3.32 11.22 11.22
CA PRO A 34 -2.23 11.94 10.54
C PRO A 34 -1.07 12.38 11.44
N GLN A 35 -1.28 12.50 12.75
CA GLN A 35 -0.24 12.83 13.71
C GLN A 35 0.70 11.66 14.04
N ASP A 36 0.33 10.45 13.68
CA ASP A 36 1.14 9.26 13.96
C ASP A 36 2.23 9.07 12.91
N ASN A 37 3.36 8.53 13.35
CA ASN A 37 4.45 8.12 12.50
C ASN A 37 4.76 6.63 12.73
N GLY A 38 5.28 5.98 11.69
CA GLY A 38 5.63 4.58 11.77
C GLY A 38 6.51 4.12 10.61
N TYR A 39 6.92 2.88 10.71
CA TYR A 39 7.58 2.19 9.61
C TYR A 39 7.35 0.68 9.72
N LYS A 40 7.34 0.02 8.58
CA LYS A 40 7.26 -1.45 8.45
C LYS A 40 8.58 -1.94 7.88
N VAL A 41 9.15 -2.98 8.48
CA VAL A 41 10.42 -3.60 8.02
C VAL A 41 10.12 -4.95 7.39
N TYR A 42 10.71 -5.19 6.25
CA TYR A 42 10.61 -6.44 5.47
C TYR A 42 12.00 -7.02 5.30
N LEU A 43 12.14 -8.33 5.37
CA LEU A 43 13.42 -9.02 5.17
C LEU A 43 13.35 -9.96 3.96
N GLY A 44 14.50 -10.14 3.30
CA GLY A 44 14.64 -11.01 2.13
C GLY A 44 16.10 -11.30 1.83
N GLY A 45 16.40 -11.57 0.57
CA GLY A 45 17.75 -11.78 0.09
C GLY A 45 18.52 -12.81 0.91
N ARG A 46 19.63 -12.39 1.52
CA ARG A 46 20.48 -13.23 2.37
C ARG A 46 19.98 -13.34 3.82
N ALA A 47 19.14 -12.39 4.27
CA ALA A 47 18.65 -12.37 5.64
C ALA A 47 17.56 -13.43 5.88
N VAL A 48 16.69 -13.64 4.89
CA VAL A 48 15.62 -14.64 4.92
C VAL A 48 15.56 -15.35 3.57
N THR A 49 15.78 -16.65 3.57
CA THR A 49 15.87 -17.47 2.35
C THR A 49 14.73 -18.48 2.18
N ASP A 50 13.83 -18.56 3.14
CA ASP A 50 12.67 -19.44 3.12
C ASP A 50 11.39 -18.72 2.59
N SER A 51 10.23 -19.29 2.84
CA SER A 51 8.93 -18.74 2.42
C SER A 51 8.57 -17.39 3.07
N GLY A 52 9.27 -16.97 4.12
CA GLY A 52 9.13 -15.66 4.77
C GLY A 52 9.81 -14.52 4.01
N GLN A 53 10.54 -14.81 2.93
CA GLN A 53 11.19 -13.79 2.11
C GLN A 53 10.17 -12.79 1.56
N GLY A 54 10.38 -11.50 1.84
CA GLY A 54 9.49 -10.42 1.44
C GLY A 54 8.31 -10.21 2.38
N ALA A 55 8.25 -10.91 3.51
CA ALA A 55 7.26 -10.66 4.55
C ALA A 55 7.76 -9.60 5.56
N GLN A 56 6.81 -8.96 6.24
CA GLN A 56 7.10 -8.10 7.38
C GLN A 56 7.75 -8.91 8.49
N ILE A 57 8.66 -8.28 9.23
CA ILE A 57 9.41 -8.94 10.31
C ILE A 57 8.48 -9.51 11.38
N VAL A 58 8.92 -10.64 11.91
CA VAL A 58 8.32 -11.34 13.06
C VAL A 58 9.44 -11.75 14.03
N PRO A 59 9.13 -12.17 15.25
CA PRO A 59 10.14 -12.69 16.15
C PRO A 59 11.03 -13.77 15.51
N PRO A 60 12.36 -13.75 15.76
CA PRO A 60 13.08 -12.87 16.69
C PRO A 60 13.60 -11.55 16.09
N TYR A 61 13.35 -11.27 14.81
CA TYR A 61 13.95 -10.13 14.10
C TYR A 61 13.49 -8.78 14.67
N ASP A 62 12.23 -8.66 15.03
CA ASP A 62 11.66 -7.46 15.65
C ASP A 62 12.42 -7.06 16.93
N THR A 63 12.63 -8.01 17.82
CA THR A 63 13.35 -7.81 19.09
C THR A 63 14.83 -7.50 18.85
N GLN A 64 15.46 -8.16 17.88
CA GLN A 64 16.87 -7.93 17.54
C GLN A 64 17.06 -6.54 16.94
N ILE A 65 16.17 -6.09 16.06
CA ILE A 65 16.20 -4.76 15.45
C ILE A 65 15.94 -3.69 16.51
N ALA A 66 14.95 -3.88 17.39
CA ALA A 66 14.69 -2.96 18.50
C ALA A 66 15.91 -2.78 19.38
N ALA A 67 16.56 -3.88 19.79
CA ALA A 67 17.79 -3.82 20.59
C ALA A 67 18.93 -3.11 19.84
N ALA A 68 19.06 -3.29 18.52
CA ALA A 68 20.05 -2.60 17.72
C ALA A 68 19.77 -1.07 17.65
N ILE A 69 18.49 -0.68 17.52
CA ILE A 69 18.07 0.73 17.54
C ILE A 69 18.42 1.37 18.88
N ASP A 70 18.12 0.70 20.01
CA ASP A 70 18.46 1.21 21.36
C ASP A 70 19.97 1.39 21.54
N ALA A 71 20.78 0.57 20.91
CA ALA A 71 22.24 0.65 20.99
C ALA A 71 22.85 1.78 20.15
N VAL A 72 22.14 2.38 19.22
CA VAL A 72 22.65 3.45 18.33
C VAL A 72 22.95 4.74 19.09
N GLY A 73 22.26 4.99 20.21
CA GLY A 73 22.41 6.23 20.99
C GLY A 73 21.65 7.41 20.36
N PRO A 74 22.08 8.67 20.58
CA PRO A 74 21.33 9.82 20.12
C PRO A 74 21.16 9.85 18.60
N VAL A 75 19.92 10.05 18.13
CA VAL A 75 19.58 10.10 16.68
C VAL A 75 20.43 11.15 15.93
N ALA A 76 20.83 12.22 16.59
CA ALA A 76 21.70 13.25 16.00
C ALA A 76 23.10 12.73 15.61
N SER A 77 23.55 11.61 16.19
CA SER A 77 24.84 10.99 15.88
C SER A 77 24.78 10.05 14.65
N VAL A 78 23.59 9.74 14.16
CA VAL A 78 23.44 8.86 13.00
C VAL A 78 23.87 9.60 11.73
N PRO A 79 24.83 9.06 10.96
CA PRO A 79 25.25 9.67 9.70
C PRO A 79 24.08 9.81 8.73
N ARG A 80 23.96 10.99 8.12
CA ARG A 80 22.94 11.29 7.11
C ARG A 80 23.63 11.61 5.79
N PRO A 81 23.96 10.57 4.99
CA PRO A 81 24.58 10.78 3.70
C PRO A 81 23.67 11.61 2.79
N GLN A 82 24.27 12.50 2.01
CA GLN A 82 23.55 13.31 1.01
C GLN A 82 23.57 12.66 -0.39
N LEU A 83 24.35 11.62 -0.55
CA LEU A 83 24.59 10.90 -1.80
C LEU A 83 24.82 9.42 -1.47
N GLY A 84 24.78 8.57 -2.52
CA GLY A 84 25.20 7.16 -2.40
C GLY A 84 24.04 6.16 -2.42
N TRP A 85 22.85 6.61 -2.77
CA TRP A 85 21.73 5.72 -3.08
C TRP A 85 21.40 5.76 -4.57
N GLU A 86 20.77 4.72 -5.02
CA GLU A 86 20.21 4.58 -6.36
C GLU A 86 18.69 4.74 -6.29
N THR A 87 18.10 5.29 -7.34
CA THR A 87 16.65 5.30 -7.50
C THR A 87 16.18 3.99 -8.10
N ILE A 88 15.05 3.48 -7.64
CA ILE A 88 14.47 2.26 -8.17
C ILE A 88 14.08 2.44 -9.65
N ASP A 89 14.26 1.38 -10.44
CA ASP A 89 13.80 1.38 -11.83
C ASP A 89 12.25 1.47 -11.84
N PRO A 90 11.66 2.44 -12.55
CA PRO A 90 10.21 2.56 -12.72
C PRO A 90 9.53 1.30 -13.27
N ALA A 91 10.26 0.46 -13.98
CA ALA A 91 9.75 -0.82 -14.48
C ALA A 91 9.26 -1.75 -13.36
N ILE A 92 9.77 -1.61 -12.15
CA ILE A 92 9.31 -2.41 -10.99
C ILE A 92 7.81 -2.18 -10.71
N ARG A 93 7.31 -0.94 -10.88
CA ARG A 93 5.89 -0.64 -10.72
C ARG A 93 5.05 -1.38 -11.78
N GLU A 94 5.49 -1.36 -13.02
CA GLU A 94 4.83 -2.06 -14.12
C GLU A 94 4.84 -3.59 -13.93
N GLU A 95 5.98 -4.15 -13.53
CA GLU A 95 6.10 -5.59 -13.23
C GLU A 95 5.15 -6.00 -12.08
N TYR A 96 5.01 -5.15 -11.05
CA TYR A 96 4.07 -5.39 -9.96
C TYR A 96 2.62 -5.42 -10.45
N ILE A 97 2.21 -4.41 -11.23
CA ILE A 97 0.84 -4.30 -11.77
C ILE A 97 0.51 -5.51 -12.65
N GLU A 98 1.42 -5.87 -13.54
CA GLU A 98 1.26 -7.04 -14.41
C GLU A 98 1.13 -8.33 -13.58
N ARG A 99 1.97 -8.49 -12.56
CA ARG A 99 1.94 -9.66 -11.68
C ARG A 99 0.67 -9.75 -10.85
N ALA A 100 0.19 -8.61 -10.34
CA ALA A 100 -1.07 -8.52 -9.61
C ALA A 100 -2.26 -8.88 -10.50
N ALA A 101 -2.31 -8.34 -11.73
CA ALA A 101 -3.35 -8.66 -12.70
C ALA A 101 -3.37 -10.16 -13.07
N GLN A 102 -2.20 -10.77 -13.26
CA GLN A 102 -2.09 -12.21 -13.54
C GLN A 102 -2.58 -13.09 -12.38
N ALA A 103 -2.48 -12.62 -11.14
CA ALA A 103 -2.97 -13.36 -9.97
C ALA A 103 -4.51 -13.46 -9.91
N ALA A 104 -5.22 -12.59 -10.59
CA ALA A 104 -6.68 -12.52 -10.56
C ALA A 104 -7.39 -13.77 -11.18
N ARG A 105 -6.69 -14.63 -11.89
CA ARG A 105 -7.21 -15.92 -12.48
C ARG A 105 -8.53 -15.83 -13.23
N MET A 106 -9.01 -14.64 -13.54
CA MET A 106 -10.26 -14.43 -14.26
C MET A 106 -10.00 -14.46 -15.76
N LYS A 107 -10.84 -15.20 -16.49
CA LYS A 107 -10.78 -15.25 -17.97
C LYS A 107 -11.60 -14.13 -18.63
N SER A 108 -12.67 -13.73 -17.96
CA SER A 108 -13.54 -12.63 -18.39
C SER A 108 -14.26 -12.12 -17.15
N PRO A 109 -14.00 -10.90 -16.69
CA PRO A 109 -14.75 -10.32 -15.59
C PRO A 109 -16.20 -10.11 -16.01
N ALA A 110 -17.12 -10.27 -15.07
CA ALA A 110 -18.50 -9.84 -15.26
C ALA A 110 -18.52 -8.30 -15.40
N PRO A 111 -19.49 -7.75 -16.15
CA PRO A 111 -19.68 -6.31 -16.18
C PRO A 111 -20.19 -5.87 -14.81
N VAL A 112 -19.30 -5.28 -14.00
CA VAL A 112 -19.60 -4.73 -12.70
C VAL A 112 -19.13 -3.28 -12.66
N ARG A 113 -19.93 -2.41 -12.06
CA ARG A 113 -19.55 -1.04 -11.72
C ARG A 113 -18.95 -1.03 -10.34
N ILE A 114 -17.71 -0.54 -10.26
CA ILE A 114 -16.93 -0.52 -9.02
C ILE A 114 -16.75 0.93 -8.58
N VAL A 115 -17.06 1.24 -7.33
CA VAL A 115 -16.60 2.47 -6.68
C VAL A 115 -15.30 2.17 -5.95
N LEU A 116 -14.27 2.97 -6.22
CA LEU A 116 -12.93 2.83 -5.65
C LEU A 116 -12.58 4.03 -4.78
N THR A 117 -12.20 3.78 -3.53
CA THR A 117 -11.56 4.80 -2.68
C THR A 117 -10.17 4.36 -2.23
N ALA A 118 -9.23 5.29 -2.26
CA ALA A 118 -7.90 5.14 -1.67
C ALA A 118 -7.80 5.74 -0.27
N MET A 119 -8.87 6.33 0.24
CA MET A 119 -8.92 7.00 1.56
C MET A 119 -7.77 7.99 1.75
N HIS A 120 -7.51 8.83 0.74
CA HIS A 120 -6.35 9.76 0.67
C HIS A 120 -4.99 9.07 0.70
N GLY A 121 -4.95 7.76 0.43
CA GLY A 121 -3.72 6.96 0.42
C GLY A 121 -3.08 6.85 -0.95
N VAL A 122 -2.03 6.05 -1.01
CA VAL A 122 -1.17 5.90 -2.20
C VAL A 122 -1.58 4.76 -3.15
N GLY A 123 -2.67 4.03 -2.81
CA GLY A 123 -3.08 2.82 -3.55
C GLY A 123 -3.92 3.08 -4.79
N GLY A 124 -4.60 4.24 -4.91
CA GLY A 124 -5.64 4.49 -5.89
C GLY A 124 -5.23 4.22 -7.34
N ALA A 125 -4.16 4.86 -7.79
CA ALA A 125 -3.69 4.74 -9.16
C ALA A 125 -3.29 3.30 -9.53
N ILE A 126 -2.56 2.61 -8.66
CA ILE A 126 -2.13 1.22 -8.89
C ILE A 126 -3.33 0.26 -8.87
N CYS A 127 -4.23 0.41 -7.91
CA CYS A 127 -5.44 -0.40 -7.83
C CYS A 127 -6.29 -0.26 -9.10
N ARG A 128 -6.53 0.97 -9.56
CA ARG A 128 -7.25 1.26 -10.81
C ARG A 128 -6.59 0.60 -12.02
N GLU A 129 -5.26 0.70 -12.14
CA GLU A 129 -4.54 0.06 -13.24
C GLU A 129 -4.62 -1.46 -13.22
N VAL A 130 -4.50 -2.08 -12.06
CA VAL A 130 -4.68 -3.53 -11.90
C VAL A 130 -6.09 -3.95 -12.32
N LEU A 131 -7.12 -3.25 -11.85
CA LEU A 131 -8.52 -3.50 -12.22
C LEU A 131 -8.71 -3.40 -13.74
N ALA A 132 -8.18 -2.34 -14.37
CA ALA A 132 -8.27 -2.15 -15.81
C ALA A 132 -7.57 -3.29 -16.59
N ARG A 133 -6.40 -3.75 -16.15
CA ARG A 133 -5.68 -4.88 -16.78
C ARG A 133 -6.39 -6.21 -16.63
N VAL A 134 -7.12 -6.40 -15.56
CA VAL A 134 -8.00 -7.59 -15.38
C VAL A 134 -9.23 -7.51 -16.27
N GLY A 135 -9.61 -6.30 -16.72
CA GLY A 135 -10.76 -6.05 -17.60
C GLY A 135 -11.95 -5.37 -16.93
N PHE A 136 -11.81 -4.89 -15.70
CA PHE A 136 -12.80 -4.04 -15.05
C PHE A 136 -12.60 -2.60 -15.52
N THR A 137 -13.50 -2.13 -16.39
CA THR A 137 -13.39 -0.80 -17.05
C THR A 137 -14.39 0.23 -16.53
N ASP A 138 -15.41 -0.19 -15.79
CA ASP A 138 -16.40 0.70 -15.17
C ASP A 138 -16.03 0.92 -13.70
N VAL A 139 -14.99 1.74 -13.49
CA VAL A 139 -14.48 2.08 -12.17
C VAL A 139 -14.69 3.57 -11.91
N VAL A 140 -15.48 3.90 -10.89
CA VAL A 140 -15.78 5.25 -10.46
C VAL A 140 -14.98 5.56 -9.20
N GLU A 141 -14.16 6.58 -9.25
CA GLU A 141 -13.31 7.00 -8.14
C GLU A 141 -14.11 7.90 -7.18
N VAL A 142 -13.84 7.77 -5.87
CA VAL A 142 -14.23 8.78 -4.89
C VAL A 142 -13.22 9.92 -5.00
N ALA A 143 -13.54 10.92 -5.81
CA ALA A 143 -12.61 11.97 -6.22
C ALA A 143 -11.97 12.70 -5.03
N GLU A 144 -12.73 12.93 -3.97
CA GLU A 144 -12.27 13.60 -2.74
C GLU A 144 -11.20 12.79 -1.98
N GLN A 145 -11.14 11.48 -2.20
CA GLN A 145 -10.26 10.55 -1.47
C GLN A 145 -9.24 9.83 -2.37
N PHE A 146 -9.20 10.17 -3.66
CA PHE A 146 -8.39 9.40 -4.61
C PHE A 146 -6.91 9.76 -4.58
N GLU A 147 -6.61 11.06 -4.50
CA GLU A 147 -5.23 11.53 -4.43
C GLU A 147 -4.70 11.49 -2.99
N PRO A 148 -3.40 11.18 -2.81
CA PRO A 148 -2.78 11.15 -1.48
C PRO A 148 -2.84 12.52 -0.79
N ASP A 149 -3.37 12.52 0.44
CA ASP A 149 -3.38 13.71 1.30
C ASP A 149 -3.03 13.29 2.74
N PRO A 150 -1.91 13.78 3.30
CA PRO A 150 -1.47 13.37 4.63
C PRO A 150 -2.34 13.87 5.78
N ASP A 151 -3.25 14.82 5.53
CA ASP A 151 -4.16 15.35 6.53
C ASP A 151 -5.49 14.59 6.61
N PHE A 152 -5.76 13.66 5.66
CA PHE A 152 -7.00 12.86 5.59
C PHE A 152 -8.28 13.67 5.80
N PRO A 153 -8.54 14.75 5.03
CA PRO A 153 -9.54 15.77 5.37
C PRO A 153 -10.98 15.28 5.44
N THR A 154 -11.30 14.12 4.86
CA THR A 154 -12.67 13.59 4.82
C THR A 154 -12.89 12.43 5.80
N VAL A 155 -11.87 11.97 6.51
CA VAL A 155 -11.97 10.83 7.40
C VAL A 155 -11.07 11.01 8.63
N ALA A 156 -11.66 10.97 9.81
CA ALA A 156 -10.92 11.20 11.05
C ALA A 156 -9.94 10.05 11.39
N PHE A 157 -10.28 8.84 10.96
CA PHE A 157 -9.47 7.64 11.14
C PHE A 157 -9.49 6.84 9.83
N PRO A 158 -8.39 6.87 9.03
CA PRO A 158 -8.38 6.34 7.68
C PRO A 158 -8.23 4.80 7.65
N ASN A 159 -9.03 4.11 8.44
CA ASN A 159 -9.12 2.65 8.49
C ASN A 159 -10.45 2.20 7.87
N PRO A 160 -10.45 1.41 6.78
CA PRO A 160 -11.67 0.96 6.14
C PRO A 160 -12.61 0.14 7.04
N GLU A 161 -12.12 -0.35 8.17
CA GLU A 161 -12.90 -1.13 9.15
C GLU A 161 -13.59 -0.23 10.19
N GLU A 162 -13.25 1.06 10.26
CA GLU A 162 -13.82 1.97 11.23
C GLU A 162 -15.20 2.49 10.79
N PRO A 163 -16.13 2.67 11.73
CA PRO A 163 -17.43 3.27 11.44
C PRO A 163 -17.29 4.65 10.78
N GLY A 164 -18.01 4.85 9.69
CA GLY A 164 -18.00 6.11 8.94
C GLY A 164 -16.85 6.27 7.94
N ALA A 165 -15.83 5.44 7.99
CA ALA A 165 -14.69 5.56 7.08
C ALA A 165 -15.07 5.34 5.61
N LEU A 166 -16.08 4.52 5.34
CA LEU A 166 -16.59 4.22 4.01
C LEU A 166 -17.76 5.10 3.56
N ASP A 167 -18.25 6.04 4.37
CA ASP A 167 -19.49 6.77 4.09
C ASP A 167 -19.48 7.43 2.71
N LEU A 168 -18.42 8.15 2.35
CA LEU A 168 -18.32 8.77 1.03
C LEU A 168 -18.34 7.75 -0.12
N ALA A 169 -17.68 6.62 0.06
CA ALA A 169 -17.66 5.57 -0.96
C ALA A 169 -19.02 4.88 -1.10
N LEU A 170 -19.74 4.67 0.01
CA LEU A 170 -21.09 4.11 0.02
C LEU A 170 -22.10 5.09 -0.57
N ASP A 171 -21.99 6.38 -0.28
CA ASP A 171 -22.84 7.41 -0.88
C ASP A 171 -22.61 7.52 -2.39
N LYS A 172 -21.34 7.51 -2.81
CA LYS A 172 -20.99 7.46 -4.24
C LYS A 172 -21.53 6.21 -4.90
N ALA A 173 -21.45 5.05 -4.25
CA ALA A 173 -21.97 3.80 -4.78
C ALA A 173 -23.49 3.84 -4.99
N ARG A 174 -24.23 4.44 -4.08
CA ARG A 174 -25.68 4.66 -4.24
C ARG A 174 -25.99 5.63 -5.38
N GLU A 175 -25.22 6.74 -5.49
CA GLU A 175 -25.38 7.73 -6.55
C GLU A 175 -25.25 7.13 -7.95
N VAL A 176 -24.25 6.25 -8.13
CA VAL A 176 -23.92 5.69 -9.45
C VAL A 176 -24.47 4.27 -9.66
N GLU A 177 -25.26 3.77 -8.72
CA GLU A 177 -25.81 2.39 -8.75
C GLU A 177 -24.68 1.35 -8.94
N ALA A 178 -23.63 1.42 -8.10
CA ALA A 178 -22.51 0.52 -8.18
C ALA A 178 -22.82 -0.88 -7.63
N ASP A 179 -22.20 -1.89 -8.21
CA ASP A 179 -22.30 -3.29 -7.78
C ASP A 179 -21.35 -3.62 -6.63
N LEU A 180 -20.24 -2.87 -6.52
CA LEU A 180 -19.17 -3.15 -5.58
C LEU A 180 -18.46 -1.86 -5.16
N VAL A 181 -18.15 -1.75 -3.88
CA VAL A 181 -17.18 -0.77 -3.35
C VAL A 181 -15.88 -1.49 -3.01
N ILE A 182 -14.76 -0.91 -3.41
CA ILE A 182 -13.41 -1.32 -3.00
C ILE A 182 -12.76 -0.15 -2.27
N ALA A 183 -12.26 -0.40 -1.07
CA ALA A 183 -11.55 0.59 -0.26
C ALA A 183 -10.19 0.06 0.16
N ASN A 184 -9.12 0.80 -0.14
CA ASN A 184 -7.80 0.56 0.40
C ASN A 184 -7.54 1.49 1.58
N ASP A 185 -6.79 1.00 2.57
CA ASP A 185 -6.20 1.87 3.59
C ASP A 185 -5.05 2.70 2.98
N PRO A 186 -4.52 3.73 3.68
CA PRO A 186 -3.60 4.69 3.06
C PRO A 186 -2.33 4.10 2.44
N ASP A 187 -1.75 3.05 2.99
CA ASP A 187 -0.57 2.39 2.41
C ASP A 187 -0.93 1.13 1.57
N ALA A 188 -2.23 0.87 1.41
CA ALA A 188 -2.82 -0.12 0.52
C ALA A 188 -2.32 -1.56 0.76
N ASP A 189 -2.05 -1.93 2.00
CA ASP A 189 -1.81 -3.32 2.37
C ASP A 189 -3.07 -4.02 2.91
N ARG A 190 -4.17 -3.26 3.03
CA ARG A 190 -5.51 -3.75 3.38
C ARG A 190 -6.53 -3.37 2.32
N CYS A 191 -7.56 -4.19 2.23
CA CYS A 191 -8.68 -3.95 1.33
C CYS A 191 -9.97 -4.35 2.04
N SER A 192 -10.94 -3.44 2.05
CA SER A 192 -12.34 -3.73 2.41
C SER A 192 -13.22 -3.65 1.17
N ALA A 193 -14.31 -4.40 1.20
CA ALA A 193 -15.30 -4.42 0.14
C ALA A 193 -16.72 -4.33 0.69
N ALA A 194 -17.59 -3.62 -0.02
CA ALA A 194 -19.02 -3.60 0.27
C ALA A 194 -19.84 -3.85 -1.00
N ILE A 195 -20.98 -4.49 -0.84
CA ILE A 195 -21.98 -4.71 -1.89
C ILE A 195 -23.29 -4.07 -1.47
N PRO A 196 -24.17 -3.66 -2.41
CA PRO A 196 -25.51 -3.17 -2.08
C PRO A 196 -26.34 -4.27 -1.40
N ASP A 197 -27.21 -3.85 -0.47
CA ASP A 197 -28.19 -4.72 0.22
C ASP A 197 -29.35 -5.08 -0.69
#